data_46d5bc760448c7c6eff46d50ec9013f5
#
_entry.id   46d5bc760448c7c6eff46d50ec9013f5
#
_cell.length_a   1.000
_cell.length_b   1.000
_cell.length_c   1.000
_cell.angle_alpha   90.00
_cell.angle_beta   90.00
_cell.angle_gamma   90.00
#
_symmetry.space_group_name_H-M   'P 1'
#
loop_
_entity.id
_entity.type
_entity.pdbx_description
1 polymer ?
#
loop_
_entity_poly.entity_id
_entity_poly.type
_entity_poly.pdbx_seq_one_letter_code
_entity_poly.pdbx_strand_id
1 'polypeptide(L)'
;MKNIFIGIVFLMSLSPVAVLADYQDGRDAFDRGDYSTALKEFEILVKQNDPRGQYALAVMYDIGEGVLQSSKEAVKYYRLAAAQNFANAQNNLGVAYDRGEGVGTDYKEAMKWYLLAAERGNKDAPNNIGVLHMIGFGVPRSFAKAYTWFAIAGTGDSEAISNKNFVKKRLTPEQLVESQRRADEWQRIWLKK
;
A
#
# COMPACT_ATOMS: atom_id res chain seq x y z
N MET A 1 74.96 -10.89 -12.27
CA MET A 1 73.83 -10.39 -11.47
C MET A 1 72.61 -10.31 -12.42
N LYS A 2 71.67 -11.23 -12.33
CA LYS A 2 70.47 -11.29 -13.22
C LYS A 2 69.33 -10.68 -12.43
N ASN A 3 68.82 -9.50 -12.88
CA ASN A 3 67.64 -8.88 -12.32
C ASN A 3 66.41 -9.58 -12.85
N ILE A 4 65.66 -10.24 -11.95
CA ILE A 4 64.34 -10.84 -12.24
C ILE A 4 63.32 -9.74 -11.99
N PHE A 5 62.70 -9.22 -13.05
CA PHE A 5 61.52 -8.35 -12.96
C PHE A 5 60.28 -9.25 -12.73
N ILE A 6 59.72 -9.24 -11.52
CA ILE A 6 58.44 -9.85 -11.23
C ILE A 6 57.36 -8.81 -11.60
N GLY A 7 56.76 -9.05 -12.76
CA GLY A 7 55.56 -8.27 -13.16
C GLY A 7 54.39 -8.64 -12.29
N ILE A 8 53.96 -7.72 -11.45
CA ILE A 8 52.67 -7.84 -10.71
C ILE A 8 51.55 -7.58 -11.70
N VAL A 9 50.89 -8.65 -12.15
CA VAL A 9 49.63 -8.52 -12.89
C VAL A 9 48.53 -8.11 -11.89
N PHE A 10 48.12 -6.84 -11.95
CA PHE A 10 46.97 -6.36 -11.24
C PHE A 10 45.72 -6.90 -11.95
N LEU A 11 45.17 -8.00 -11.47
CA LEU A 11 43.83 -8.46 -11.84
C LEU A 11 42.84 -7.44 -11.28
N MET A 12 42.46 -6.44 -12.09
CA MET A 12 41.29 -5.66 -11.83
C MET A 12 40.08 -6.60 -11.86
N SER A 13 39.59 -6.98 -10.68
CA SER A 13 38.29 -7.56 -10.54
C SER A 13 37.28 -6.51 -11.02
N LEU A 14 36.75 -6.67 -12.22
CA LEU A 14 35.53 -5.99 -12.62
C LEU A 14 34.43 -6.45 -11.65
N SER A 15 34.23 -5.67 -10.60
CA SER A 15 32.99 -5.79 -9.84
C SER A 15 31.86 -5.58 -10.84
N PRO A 16 30.86 -6.49 -10.91
CA PRO A 16 29.71 -6.25 -11.74
C PRO A 16 29.15 -4.89 -11.31
N VAL A 17 29.06 -3.96 -12.25
CA VAL A 17 28.35 -2.70 -12.03
C VAL A 17 26.96 -3.14 -11.59
N ALA A 18 26.63 -2.93 -10.31
CA ALA A 18 25.30 -3.20 -9.83
C ALA A 18 24.38 -2.34 -10.68
N VAL A 19 23.57 -2.96 -11.53
CA VAL A 19 22.51 -2.28 -12.26
C VAL A 19 21.58 -1.77 -11.18
N LEU A 20 21.67 -0.46 -10.92
CA LEU A 20 20.73 0.22 -10.02
C LEU A 20 19.41 0.27 -10.80
N ALA A 21 18.49 -0.61 -10.45
CA ALA A 21 17.13 -0.51 -10.98
C ALA A 21 16.54 0.82 -10.49
N ASP A 22 15.99 1.59 -11.41
CA ASP A 22 15.23 2.77 -11.05
C ASP A 22 13.74 2.41 -11.05
N TYR A 23 13.10 2.62 -9.91
CA TYR A 23 11.66 2.43 -9.78
C TYR A 23 10.89 3.25 -10.84
N GLN A 24 11.40 4.43 -11.20
CA GLN A 24 10.76 5.28 -12.20
C GLN A 24 10.82 4.66 -13.59
N ASP A 25 11.94 4.05 -13.99
CA ASP A 25 12.08 3.38 -15.28
C ASP A 25 11.09 2.21 -15.41
N GLY A 26 10.97 1.40 -14.35
CA GLY A 26 9.99 0.31 -14.31
C GLY A 26 8.54 0.81 -14.39
N ARG A 27 8.25 1.91 -13.70
CA ARG A 27 6.92 2.53 -13.73
C ARG A 27 6.60 3.13 -15.10
N ASP A 28 7.52 3.85 -15.68
CA ASP A 28 7.35 4.45 -17.02
C ASP A 28 7.16 3.37 -18.09
N ALA A 29 7.86 2.24 -17.96
CA ALA A 29 7.65 1.06 -18.82
C ALA A 29 6.23 0.49 -18.62
N PHE A 30 5.78 0.33 -17.38
CA PHE A 30 4.44 -0.14 -17.06
C PHE A 30 3.36 0.79 -17.65
N ASP A 31 3.49 2.10 -17.46
CA ASP A 31 2.54 3.11 -17.93
C ASP A 31 2.45 3.15 -19.47
N ARG A 32 3.51 2.73 -20.19
CA ARG A 32 3.52 2.57 -21.65
C ARG A 32 3.04 1.19 -22.13
N GLY A 33 2.70 0.28 -21.23
CA GLY A 33 2.32 -1.10 -21.56
C GLY A 33 3.51 -2.03 -21.87
N ASP A 34 4.76 -1.60 -21.66
CA ASP A 34 5.94 -2.46 -21.77
C ASP A 34 6.12 -3.26 -20.46
N TYR A 35 5.20 -4.19 -20.25
CA TYR A 35 5.17 -4.99 -19.02
C TYR A 35 6.40 -5.91 -18.88
N SER A 36 7.04 -6.27 -20.00
CA SER A 36 8.26 -7.09 -19.96
C SER A 36 9.44 -6.34 -19.34
N THR A 37 9.61 -5.07 -19.70
CA THR A 37 10.64 -4.21 -19.11
C THR A 37 10.28 -3.87 -17.66
N ALA A 38 9.01 -3.48 -17.40
CA ALA A 38 8.54 -3.19 -16.06
C ALA A 38 8.79 -4.35 -15.09
N LEU A 39 8.46 -5.58 -15.50
CA LEU A 39 8.68 -6.79 -14.70
C LEU A 39 10.15 -6.96 -14.32
N LYS A 40 11.07 -6.83 -15.28
CA LYS A 40 12.52 -6.95 -15.04
C LYS A 40 13.01 -5.93 -14.01
N GLU A 41 12.63 -4.67 -14.19
CA GLU A 41 13.03 -3.59 -13.25
C GLU A 41 12.46 -3.84 -11.85
N PHE A 42 11.18 -4.22 -11.73
CA PHE A 42 10.58 -4.50 -10.42
C PHE A 42 11.17 -5.77 -9.77
N GLU A 43 11.52 -6.80 -10.52
CA GLU A 43 12.22 -7.97 -9.97
C GLU A 43 13.63 -7.64 -9.44
N ILE A 44 14.35 -6.70 -10.06
CA ILE A 44 15.63 -6.22 -9.54
C ILE A 44 15.41 -5.50 -8.21
N LEU A 45 14.42 -4.63 -8.12
CA LEU A 45 14.06 -3.93 -6.89
C LEU A 45 13.61 -4.91 -5.78
N VAL A 46 12.87 -5.95 -6.13
CA VAL A 46 12.50 -7.01 -5.17
C VAL A 46 13.75 -7.72 -4.62
N LYS A 47 14.74 -8.04 -5.46
CA LYS A 47 16.02 -8.62 -5.01
C LYS A 47 16.82 -7.68 -4.10
N GLN A 48 16.65 -6.38 -4.28
CA GLN A 48 17.22 -5.33 -3.42
C GLN A 48 16.40 -5.09 -2.14
N ASN A 49 15.31 -5.83 -1.94
CA ASN A 49 14.34 -5.67 -0.86
C ASN A 49 13.68 -4.28 -0.83
N ASP A 50 13.54 -3.62 -1.98
CA ASP A 50 12.87 -2.31 -2.09
C ASP A 50 11.34 -2.49 -2.03
N PRO A 51 10.63 -1.84 -1.07
CA PRO A 51 9.19 -1.98 -0.93
C PRO A 51 8.40 -1.43 -2.13
N ARG A 52 8.96 -0.51 -2.92
CA ARG A 52 8.33 0.02 -4.13
C ARG A 52 8.26 -1.05 -5.22
N GLY A 53 9.36 -1.78 -5.44
CA GLY A 53 9.40 -2.90 -6.38
C GLY A 53 8.51 -4.06 -5.94
N GLN A 54 8.51 -4.37 -4.64
CA GLN A 54 7.62 -5.39 -4.08
C GLN A 54 6.14 -5.03 -4.29
N TYR A 55 5.76 -3.77 -4.03
CA TYR A 55 4.41 -3.30 -4.27
C TYR A 55 4.03 -3.33 -5.76
N ALA A 56 4.91 -2.85 -6.63
CA ALA A 56 4.67 -2.83 -8.07
C ALA A 56 4.48 -4.25 -8.64
N LEU A 57 5.33 -5.19 -8.22
CA LEU A 57 5.19 -6.60 -8.63
C LEU A 57 3.91 -7.22 -8.06
N ALA A 58 3.52 -6.87 -6.84
CA ALA A 58 2.23 -7.29 -6.27
C ALA A 58 1.05 -6.80 -7.13
N VAL A 59 1.06 -5.55 -7.56
CA VAL A 59 0.04 -4.98 -8.46
C VAL A 59 0.01 -5.72 -9.79
N MET A 60 1.17 -6.01 -10.40
CA MET A 60 1.23 -6.78 -11.66
C MET A 60 0.55 -8.15 -11.52
N TYR A 61 0.80 -8.87 -10.42
CA TYR A 61 0.12 -10.14 -10.14
C TYR A 61 -1.38 -9.98 -9.86
N ASP A 62 -1.78 -8.88 -9.24
CA ASP A 62 -3.18 -8.63 -8.89
C ASP A 62 -4.04 -8.39 -10.13
N ILE A 63 -3.52 -7.61 -11.10
CA ILE A 63 -4.23 -7.27 -12.34
C ILE A 63 -3.92 -8.20 -13.51
N GLY A 64 -2.83 -8.98 -13.45
CA GLY A 64 -2.44 -9.92 -14.52
C GLY A 64 -1.71 -9.27 -15.70
N GLU A 65 -1.06 -8.13 -15.47
CA GLU A 65 -0.30 -7.44 -16.51
C GLU A 65 1.17 -7.85 -16.49
N GLY A 66 1.65 -8.41 -17.60
CA GLY A 66 3.02 -8.93 -17.76
C GLY A 66 3.31 -10.25 -17.04
N VAL A 67 2.39 -10.73 -16.20
CA VAL A 67 2.45 -11.99 -15.48
C VAL A 67 1.07 -12.66 -15.46
N LEU A 68 1.03 -13.98 -15.21
CA LEU A 68 -0.25 -14.66 -14.97
C LEU A 68 -0.88 -14.12 -13.67
N GLN A 69 -2.12 -13.67 -13.75
CA GLN A 69 -2.86 -13.15 -12.59
C GLN A 69 -2.88 -14.15 -11.43
N SER A 70 -2.54 -13.69 -10.25
CA SER A 70 -2.50 -14.52 -9.04
C SER A 70 -2.64 -13.66 -7.79
N SER A 71 -3.82 -13.60 -7.20
CA SER A 71 -4.06 -12.91 -5.93
C SER A 71 -3.18 -13.47 -4.79
N LYS A 72 -2.82 -14.77 -4.86
CA LYS A 72 -1.92 -15.39 -3.87
C LYS A 72 -0.49 -14.82 -3.95
N GLU A 73 0.06 -14.66 -5.15
CA GLU A 73 1.37 -14.02 -5.33
C GLU A 73 1.29 -12.51 -5.01
N ALA A 74 0.21 -11.84 -5.40
CA ALA A 74 -0.02 -10.44 -5.04
C ALA A 74 0.03 -10.25 -3.52
N VAL A 75 -0.73 -11.02 -2.75
CA VAL A 75 -0.72 -10.98 -1.27
C VAL A 75 0.66 -11.24 -0.70
N LYS A 76 1.43 -12.16 -1.25
CA LYS A 76 2.81 -12.43 -0.82
C LYS A 76 3.68 -11.17 -0.92
N TYR A 77 3.65 -10.50 -2.06
CA TYR A 77 4.46 -9.30 -2.28
C TYR A 77 3.88 -8.06 -1.55
N TYR A 78 2.55 -7.93 -1.44
CA TYR A 78 1.94 -6.92 -0.57
C TYR A 78 2.40 -7.06 0.88
N ARG A 79 2.49 -8.28 1.43
CA ARG A 79 3.01 -8.51 2.79
C ARG A 79 4.46 -8.06 2.96
N LEU A 80 5.33 -8.31 1.98
CA LEU A 80 6.72 -7.88 2.03
C LEU A 80 6.84 -6.35 2.09
N ALA A 81 6.13 -5.65 1.22
CA ALA A 81 6.12 -4.19 1.19
C ALA A 81 5.42 -3.59 2.43
N ALA A 82 4.30 -4.18 2.87
CA ALA A 82 3.54 -3.73 4.04
C ALA A 82 4.35 -3.83 5.34
N ALA A 83 5.15 -4.90 5.48
CA ALA A 83 6.07 -5.08 6.60
C ALA A 83 7.16 -3.99 6.67
N GLN A 84 7.48 -3.37 5.54
CA GLN A 84 8.37 -2.22 5.43
C GLN A 84 7.64 -0.87 5.53
N ASN A 85 6.41 -0.89 6.01
CA ASN A 85 5.57 0.30 6.20
C ASN A 85 5.16 1.02 4.90
N PHE A 86 5.12 0.34 3.77
CA PHE A 86 4.65 0.92 2.52
C PHE A 86 3.12 1.03 2.56
N ALA A 87 2.62 2.26 2.68
CA ALA A 87 1.22 2.55 2.97
C ALA A 87 0.24 1.96 1.95
N ASN A 88 0.57 2.03 0.65
CA ASN A 88 -0.29 1.48 -0.40
C ASN A 88 -0.37 -0.05 -0.32
N ALA A 89 0.75 -0.73 0.00
CA ALA A 89 0.75 -2.18 0.19
C ALA A 89 -0.06 -2.59 1.43
N GLN A 90 0.01 -1.80 2.52
CA GLN A 90 -0.80 -2.02 3.71
C GLN A 90 -2.30 -1.90 3.38
N ASN A 91 -2.70 -0.87 2.63
CA ASN A 91 -4.09 -0.74 2.20
C ASN A 91 -4.54 -1.92 1.33
N ASN A 92 -3.76 -2.29 0.32
CA ASN A 92 -4.12 -3.39 -0.59
C ASN A 92 -4.13 -4.76 0.13
N LEU A 93 -3.25 -4.96 1.10
CA LEU A 93 -3.30 -6.14 1.96
C LEU A 93 -4.58 -6.15 2.82
N GLY A 94 -5.02 -5.00 3.32
CA GLY A 94 -6.30 -4.83 3.98
C GLY A 94 -7.47 -5.21 3.05
N VAL A 95 -7.46 -4.76 1.80
CA VAL A 95 -8.46 -5.13 0.78
C VAL A 95 -8.45 -6.63 0.52
N ALA A 96 -7.27 -7.25 0.41
CA ALA A 96 -7.16 -8.69 0.20
C ALA A 96 -7.81 -9.50 1.35
N TYR A 97 -7.62 -9.09 2.60
CA TYR A 97 -8.29 -9.71 3.75
C TYR A 97 -9.79 -9.40 3.82
N ASP A 98 -10.22 -8.20 3.43
CA ASP A 98 -11.62 -7.80 3.40
C ASP A 98 -12.42 -8.63 2.38
N ARG A 99 -11.86 -8.84 1.19
CA ARG A 99 -12.50 -9.57 0.09
C ARG A 99 -12.22 -11.07 0.07
N GLY A 100 -11.20 -11.53 0.79
CA GLY A 100 -10.76 -12.92 0.73
C GLY A 100 -9.99 -13.27 -0.55
N GLU A 101 -9.33 -12.30 -1.18
CA GLU A 101 -8.58 -12.45 -2.42
C GLU A 101 -7.15 -12.89 -2.14
N GLY A 102 -6.78 -14.12 -2.54
CA GLY A 102 -5.46 -14.71 -2.28
C GLY A 102 -5.18 -15.09 -0.82
N VAL A 103 -6.11 -14.79 0.07
CA VAL A 103 -6.09 -15.09 1.51
C VAL A 103 -7.52 -15.26 1.99
N GLY A 104 -7.74 -15.98 3.11
CA GLY A 104 -9.08 -16.08 3.68
C GLY A 104 -9.60 -14.73 4.20
N THR A 105 -10.91 -14.49 4.07
CA THR A 105 -11.54 -13.27 4.58
C THR A 105 -11.34 -13.14 6.09
N ASP A 106 -10.77 -12.01 6.52
CA ASP A 106 -10.61 -11.63 7.92
C ASP A 106 -10.73 -10.10 8.07
N TYR A 107 -11.92 -9.64 8.42
CA TYR A 107 -12.21 -8.22 8.59
C TYR A 107 -11.45 -7.57 9.77
N LYS A 108 -11.04 -8.35 10.79
CA LYS A 108 -10.23 -7.82 11.89
C LYS A 108 -8.80 -7.56 11.43
N GLU A 109 -8.26 -8.48 10.64
CA GLU A 109 -6.95 -8.31 10.04
C GLU A 109 -6.97 -7.17 9.00
N ALA A 110 -8.02 -7.09 8.16
CA ALA A 110 -8.23 -5.97 7.25
C ALA A 110 -8.21 -4.62 7.98
N MET A 111 -8.97 -4.49 9.10
CA MET A 111 -8.99 -3.28 9.92
C MET A 111 -7.61 -2.88 10.42
N LYS A 112 -6.79 -3.82 10.87
CA LYS A 112 -5.41 -3.53 11.32
C LYS A 112 -4.56 -2.94 10.21
N TRP A 113 -4.61 -3.55 9.02
CA TRP A 113 -3.84 -3.09 7.89
C TRP A 113 -4.30 -1.73 7.37
N TYR A 114 -5.62 -1.48 7.33
CA TYR A 114 -6.18 -0.17 6.99
C TYR A 114 -5.75 0.92 7.98
N LEU A 115 -5.76 0.63 9.29
CA LEU A 115 -5.30 1.59 10.31
C LEU A 115 -3.83 1.95 10.11
N LEU A 116 -2.96 0.95 9.89
CA LEU A 116 -1.55 1.19 9.60
C LEU A 116 -1.35 2.03 8.32
N ALA A 117 -2.13 1.76 7.28
CA ALA A 117 -2.08 2.51 6.03
C ALA A 117 -2.53 3.98 6.23
N ALA A 118 -3.63 4.19 6.96
CA ALA A 118 -4.14 5.53 7.27
C ALA A 118 -3.13 6.36 8.07
N GLU A 119 -2.49 5.76 9.08
CA GLU A 119 -1.44 6.40 9.88
C GLU A 119 -0.22 6.82 9.06
N ARG A 120 -0.02 6.21 7.89
CA ARG A 120 1.06 6.53 6.94
C ARG A 120 0.59 7.35 5.74
N GLY A 121 -0.61 7.90 5.82
CA GLY A 121 -1.14 8.84 4.85
C GLY A 121 -1.71 8.21 3.58
N ASN A 122 -2.02 6.91 3.58
CA ASN A 122 -2.80 6.34 2.50
C ASN A 122 -4.19 6.96 2.48
N LYS A 123 -4.62 7.44 1.31
CA LYS A 123 -5.84 8.25 1.16
C LYS A 123 -7.11 7.39 1.11
N ASP A 124 -7.01 6.13 0.72
CA ASP A 124 -8.15 5.23 0.53
C ASP A 124 -8.51 4.49 1.84
N ALA A 125 -7.49 4.24 2.67
CA ALA A 125 -7.66 3.50 3.92
C ALA A 125 -8.73 4.09 4.87
N PRO A 126 -8.85 5.41 5.06
CA PRO A 126 -9.91 5.98 5.89
C PRO A 126 -11.32 5.64 5.39
N ASN A 127 -11.57 5.64 4.08
CA ASN A 127 -12.86 5.21 3.55
C ASN A 127 -13.14 3.73 3.90
N ASN A 128 -12.18 2.85 3.68
CA ASN A 128 -12.31 1.42 3.98
C ASN A 128 -12.61 1.18 5.47
N ILE A 129 -11.92 1.87 6.38
CA ILE A 129 -12.20 1.81 7.82
C ILE A 129 -13.63 2.29 8.13
N GLY A 130 -14.04 3.38 7.50
CA GLY A 130 -15.39 3.93 7.63
C GLY A 130 -16.45 2.92 7.21
N VAL A 131 -16.24 2.21 6.10
CA VAL A 131 -17.13 1.15 5.62
C VAL A 131 -17.23 0.01 6.63
N LEU A 132 -16.12 -0.51 7.15
CA LEU A 132 -16.14 -1.57 8.16
C LEU A 132 -16.93 -1.16 9.43
N HIS A 133 -16.80 0.09 9.88
CA HIS A 133 -17.61 0.60 10.99
C HIS A 133 -19.08 0.80 10.62
N MET A 134 -19.38 1.18 9.38
CA MET A 134 -20.75 1.40 8.91
C MET A 134 -21.55 0.08 8.86
N ILE A 135 -20.91 -1.00 8.39
CA ILE A 135 -21.56 -2.31 8.24
C ILE A 135 -21.41 -3.19 9.49
N GLY A 136 -20.36 -2.98 10.30
CA GLY A 136 -20.10 -3.75 11.52
C GLY A 136 -19.30 -5.04 11.26
N PHE A 137 -18.45 -5.08 10.23
CA PHE A 137 -17.60 -6.22 9.90
C PHE A 137 -16.25 -6.12 10.62
N GLY A 138 -15.89 -7.16 11.37
CA GLY A 138 -14.68 -7.22 12.19
C GLY A 138 -14.67 -6.29 13.40
N VAL A 139 -15.58 -5.32 13.46
CA VAL A 139 -15.76 -4.34 14.55
C VAL A 139 -17.23 -4.09 14.84
N PRO A 140 -17.61 -3.64 16.04
CA PRO A 140 -18.99 -3.25 16.32
C PRO A 140 -19.44 -2.11 15.38
N ARG A 141 -20.64 -2.25 14.81
CA ARG A 141 -21.23 -1.23 13.96
C ARG A 141 -21.37 0.10 14.69
N SER A 142 -20.92 1.20 14.07
CA SER A 142 -20.99 2.54 14.64
C SER A 142 -21.01 3.61 13.54
N PHE A 143 -22.16 4.23 13.33
CA PHE A 143 -22.29 5.33 12.37
C PHE A 143 -21.47 6.56 12.78
N ALA A 144 -21.28 6.80 14.08
CA ALA A 144 -20.43 7.90 14.56
C ALA A 144 -18.96 7.70 14.19
N LYS A 145 -18.41 6.48 14.41
CA LYS A 145 -17.05 6.15 13.99
C LYS A 145 -16.92 6.14 12.47
N ALA A 146 -17.91 5.59 11.75
CA ALA A 146 -17.92 5.63 10.30
C ALA A 146 -17.87 7.06 9.76
N TYR A 147 -18.69 7.97 10.31
CA TYR A 147 -18.64 9.39 9.96
C TYR A 147 -17.25 10.00 10.19
N THR A 148 -16.64 9.74 11.35
CA THR A 148 -15.28 10.21 11.66
C THR A 148 -14.29 9.81 10.57
N TRP A 149 -14.28 8.55 10.17
CA TRP A 149 -13.35 8.04 9.17
C TRP A 149 -13.64 8.54 7.76
N PHE A 150 -14.92 8.65 7.36
CA PHE A 150 -15.27 9.30 6.09
C PHE A 150 -14.93 10.79 6.07
N ALA A 151 -14.98 11.48 7.21
CA ALA A 151 -14.53 12.87 7.30
C ALA A 151 -12.99 12.99 7.17
N ILE A 152 -12.24 12.01 7.69
CA ILE A 152 -10.78 11.92 7.54
C ILE A 152 -10.39 11.67 6.06
N ALA A 153 -11.13 10.82 5.33
CA ALA A 153 -10.92 10.59 3.89
C ALA A 153 -11.03 11.89 3.08
N GLY A 154 -11.78 12.87 3.59
CA GLY A 154 -11.84 14.21 3.01
C GLY A 154 -12.81 14.33 1.84
N THR A 155 -12.52 15.31 0.97
CA THR A 155 -13.41 15.69 -0.16
C THR A 155 -12.93 15.19 -1.52
N GLY A 156 -11.78 14.54 -1.57
CA GLY A 156 -11.21 13.97 -2.81
C GLY A 156 -11.80 12.63 -3.20
N ASP A 157 -12.48 11.95 -2.28
CA ASP A 157 -13.10 10.64 -2.48
C ASP A 157 -14.62 10.78 -2.55
N SER A 158 -15.20 10.58 -3.74
CA SER A 158 -16.64 10.69 -3.98
C SER A 158 -17.45 9.61 -3.22
N GLU A 159 -16.88 8.42 -3.04
CA GLU A 159 -17.51 7.35 -2.27
C GLU A 159 -17.54 7.70 -0.79
N ALA A 160 -16.43 8.17 -0.23
CA ALA A 160 -16.37 8.63 1.16
C ALA A 160 -17.36 9.78 1.43
N ILE A 161 -17.51 10.72 0.48
CA ILE A 161 -18.52 11.79 0.58
C ILE A 161 -19.94 11.22 0.63
N SER A 162 -20.26 10.29 -0.27
CA SER A 162 -21.57 9.63 -0.33
C SER A 162 -21.86 8.87 0.96
N ASN A 163 -20.92 8.05 1.41
CA ASN A 163 -21.00 7.27 2.64
C ASN A 163 -21.12 8.17 3.88
N LYS A 164 -20.36 9.27 3.94
CA LYS A 164 -20.47 10.28 5.01
C LYS A 164 -21.87 10.88 5.08
N ASN A 165 -22.44 11.25 3.94
CA ASN A 165 -23.80 11.80 3.88
C ASN A 165 -24.87 10.78 4.28
N PHE A 166 -24.68 9.51 3.96
CA PHE A 166 -25.55 8.44 4.37
C PHE A 166 -25.55 8.22 5.88
N VAL A 167 -24.39 8.16 6.51
CA VAL A 167 -24.29 7.95 7.96
C VAL A 167 -24.67 9.21 8.75
N LYS A 168 -24.41 10.41 8.22
CA LYS A 168 -24.79 11.70 8.82
C LYS A 168 -26.27 11.75 9.19
N LYS A 169 -27.15 11.24 8.33
CA LYS A 169 -28.61 11.22 8.55
C LYS A 169 -29.05 10.33 9.72
N ARG A 170 -28.13 9.58 10.33
CA ARG A 170 -28.37 8.61 11.41
C ARG A 170 -27.72 9.03 12.73
N LEU A 171 -27.13 10.21 12.77
CA LEU A 171 -26.46 10.76 13.93
C LEU A 171 -27.30 11.88 14.56
N THR A 172 -27.25 11.98 15.89
CA THR A 172 -27.73 13.17 16.58
C THR A 172 -26.80 14.36 16.32
N PRO A 173 -27.24 15.60 16.55
CA PRO A 173 -26.37 16.77 16.44
C PRO A 173 -25.09 16.65 17.30
N GLU A 174 -25.23 16.15 18.52
CA GLU A 174 -24.10 15.98 19.47
C GLU A 174 -23.10 14.94 18.94
N GLN A 175 -23.60 13.81 18.43
CA GLN A 175 -22.76 12.77 17.82
C GLN A 175 -22.02 13.31 16.59
N LEU A 176 -22.67 14.14 15.79
CA LEU A 176 -22.07 14.73 14.60
C LEU A 176 -20.92 15.67 14.96
N VAL A 177 -21.14 16.58 15.94
CA VAL A 177 -20.10 17.50 16.43
C VAL A 177 -18.90 16.74 16.98
N GLU A 178 -19.14 15.73 17.84
CA GLU A 178 -18.05 14.93 18.41
C GLU A 178 -17.31 14.12 17.35
N SER A 179 -18.01 13.54 16.38
CA SER A 179 -17.36 12.78 15.29
C SER A 179 -16.50 13.67 14.41
N GLN A 180 -16.94 14.90 14.11
CA GLN A 180 -16.14 15.88 13.36
C GLN A 180 -14.91 16.31 14.16
N ARG A 181 -15.06 16.63 15.46
CA ARG A 181 -13.94 16.97 16.34
C ARG A 181 -12.85 15.89 16.34
N ARG A 182 -13.25 14.60 16.40
CA ARG A 182 -12.31 13.47 16.34
C ARG A 182 -11.61 13.37 14.99
N ALA A 183 -12.31 13.64 13.91
CA ALA A 183 -11.71 13.65 12.58
C ALA A 183 -10.65 14.76 12.46
N ASP A 184 -10.97 15.97 12.89
CA ASP A 184 -10.06 17.11 12.86
C ASP A 184 -8.81 16.87 13.74
N GLU A 185 -9.02 16.24 14.91
CA GLU A 185 -7.94 15.88 15.83
C GLU A 185 -7.00 14.84 15.19
N TRP A 186 -7.55 13.79 14.57
CA TRP A 186 -6.77 12.76 13.88
C TRP A 186 -5.95 13.36 12.74
N GLN A 187 -6.57 14.20 11.89
CA GLN A 187 -5.88 14.87 10.79
C GLN A 187 -4.74 15.77 11.29
N ARG A 188 -4.95 16.49 12.40
CA ARG A 188 -3.91 17.34 13.00
C ARG A 188 -2.70 16.54 13.49
N ILE A 189 -2.90 15.34 14.02
CA ILE A 189 -1.84 14.47 14.56
C ILE A 189 -1.09 13.76 13.46
N TRP A 190 -1.80 13.21 12.48
CA TRP A 190 -1.24 12.25 11.52
C TRP A 190 -0.87 12.85 10.17
N LEU A 191 -1.54 13.91 9.69
CA LEU A 191 -1.25 14.52 8.40
C LEU A 191 -0.21 15.66 8.47
N LYS A 192 0.28 16.02 9.66
CA LYS A 192 1.36 17.00 9.84
C LYS A 192 2.75 16.36 10.01
N LYS A 193 2.84 15.04 9.92
CA LYS A 193 4.10 14.28 9.92
C LYS A 193 4.58 14.06 8.50
#